data_ab55af2a27fa5802f5e01aa5b87432ef
#
_entry.id   ab55af2a27fa5802f5e01aa5b87432ef
#
_cell.length_a   1.000
_cell.length_b   1.000
_cell.length_c   1.000
_cell.angle_alpha   90.00
_cell.angle_beta   90.00
_cell.angle_gamma   90.00
#
_symmetry.space_group_name_H-M   'P 1'
#
loop_
_entity.id
_entity.type
_entity.pdbx_description
1 polymer ?
#
loop_
_entity_poly.entity_id
_entity_poly.type
_entity_poly.pdbx_seq_one_letter_code
_entity_poly.pdbx_strand_id
1 'polypeptide(L)'
;MIKKILIVDDSPVSIKIMKSCIPKDKGYELFDAADGRIGVDLFKQIRPELTFMDLTMPVMNGFEALEEIIKLDASAMVVIATADIQVRAIARAHDLGAFSVIKKPPTKENVAAAIAEVENELAGRG
;
A
#
# COMPACT_ATOMS: atom_id res chain seq x y z
N MET A 1 12.83 1.92 9.50
CA MET A 1 13.05 2.88 8.39
C MET A 1 12.60 2.26 7.08
N ILE A 2 11.89 3.02 6.27
CA ILE A 2 11.40 2.53 4.98
C ILE A 2 12.51 2.60 3.94
N LYS A 3 12.75 1.47 3.27
CA LYS A 3 13.70 1.37 2.15
C LYS A 3 12.98 1.00 0.86
N LYS A 4 12.03 0.07 0.93
CA LYS A 4 11.30 -0.46 -0.22
C LYS A 4 9.82 -0.17 -0.09
N ILE A 5 9.23 0.36 -1.15
CA ILE A 5 7.79 0.63 -1.24
C ILE A 5 7.23 -0.14 -2.42
N LEU A 6 6.20 -0.94 -2.18
CA LEU A 6 5.47 -1.66 -3.22
C LEU A 6 4.16 -0.95 -3.51
N ILE A 7 3.84 -0.80 -4.79
CA ILE A 7 2.59 -0.19 -5.24
C ILE A 7 1.83 -1.25 -6.06
N VAL A 8 0.63 -1.62 -5.61
CA VAL A 8 -0.20 -2.63 -6.26
C VAL A 8 -1.45 -1.96 -6.81
N ASP A 9 -1.56 -1.91 -8.13
CA ASP A 9 -2.65 -1.22 -8.82
C ASP A 9 -2.69 -1.72 -10.26
N ASP A 10 -3.87 -1.97 -10.80
CA ASP A 10 -4.01 -2.45 -12.18
C ASP A 10 -3.93 -1.35 -13.24
N SER A 11 -3.89 -0.09 -12.83
CA SER A 11 -3.80 1.06 -13.73
C SER A 11 -2.36 1.57 -13.80
N PRO A 12 -1.70 1.48 -14.97
CA PRO A 12 -0.36 2.07 -15.13
C PRO A 12 -0.32 3.57 -14.85
N VAL A 13 -1.41 4.27 -15.17
CA VAL A 13 -1.52 5.71 -14.87
C VAL A 13 -1.59 5.97 -13.38
N SER A 14 -2.38 5.17 -12.65
CA SER A 14 -2.47 5.27 -11.18
C SER A 14 -1.12 4.99 -10.53
N ILE A 15 -0.39 3.99 -10.99
CA ILE A 15 0.95 3.67 -10.49
C ILE A 15 1.88 4.86 -10.69
N LYS A 16 1.84 5.46 -11.87
CA LYS A 16 2.67 6.62 -12.20
C LYS A 16 2.36 7.82 -11.31
N ILE A 17 1.08 8.08 -11.09
CA ILE A 17 0.63 9.18 -10.21
C ILE A 17 1.12 8.92 -8.78
N MET A 18 0.93 7.70 -8.27
CA MET A 18 1.40 7.35 -6.93
C MET A 18 2.90 7.57 -6.79
N LYS A 19 3.68 7.07 -7.75
CA LYS A 19 5.14 7.26 -7.73
C LYS A 19 5.53 8.74 -7.71
N SER A 20 4.79 9.58 -8.45
CA SER A 20 5.06 11.02 -8.48
C SER A 20 4.77 11.72 -7.16
N CYS A 21 3.93 11.12 -6.31
CA CYS A 21 3.58 11.68 -5.00
C CYS A 21 4.55 11.25 -3.90
N ILE A 22 5.38 10.24 -4.15
CA ILE A 22 6.35 9.74 -3.17
C ILE A 22 7.60 10.62 -3.21
N PRO A 23 8.10 11.09 -2.04
CA PRO A 23 9.31 11.91 -2.01
C PRO A 23 10.50 11.22 -2.68
N LYS A 24 11.17 11.91 -3.59
CA LYS A 24 12.28 11.35 -4.38
C LYS A 24 13.63 11.47 -3.67
N ASP A 25 13.74 12.40 -2.74
CA ASP A 25 14.98 12.71 -2.03
C ASP A 25 15.27 11.77 -0.86
N LYS A 26 14.35 10.84 -0.57
CA LYS A 26 14.50 9.89 0.55
C LYS A 26 15.19 8.59 0.16
N GLY A 27 15.43 8.37 -1.13
CA GLY A 27 16.12 7.18 -1.60
C GLY A 27 15.31 5.89 -1.53
N TYR A 28 13.97 5.99 -1.52
CA TYR A 28 13.13 4.80 -1.53
C TYR A 28 13.27 4.02 -2.84
N GLU A 29 13.35 2.70 -2.74
CA GLU A 29 13.26 1.80 -3.88
C GLU A 29 11.80 1.50 -4.15
N LEU A 30 11.29 1.81 -5.34
CA LEU A 30 9.89 1.65 -5.69
C LEU A 30 9.70 0.43 -6.58
N PHE A 31 8.71 -0.39 -6.23
CA PHE A 31 8.31 -1.58 -6.99
C PHE A 31 6.83 -1.47 -7.28
N ASP A 32 6.35 -2.08 -8.36
CA ASP A 32 4.94 -2.09 -8.67
C ASP A 32 4.47 -3.45 -9.17
N ALA A 33 3.16 -3.69 -9.03
CA ALA A 33 2.50 -4.91 -9.47
C ALA A 33 1.13 -4.54 -10.03
N ALA A 34 0.75 -5.22 -11.12
CA ALA A 34 -0.45 -4.85 -11.89
C ALA A 34 -1.73 -5.55 -11.40
N ASP A 35 -1.65 -6.46 -10.44
CA ASP A 35 -2.82 -7.09 -9.81
C ASP A 35 -2.45 -7.63 -8.44
N GLY A 36 -3.47 -8.10 -7.71
CA GLY A 36 -3.28 -8.58 -6.34
C GLY A 36 -2.39 -9.81 -6.25
N ARG A 37 -2.48 -10.73 -7.21
CA ARG A 37 -1.67 -11.95 -7.17
C ARG A 37 -0.19 -11.63 -7.37
N ILE A 38 0.13 -10.80 -8.36
CA ILE A 38 1.49 -10.35 -8.61
C ILE A 38 1.99 -9.56 -7.38
N GLY A 39 1.12 -8.74 -6.79
CA GLY A 39 1.45 -7.98 -5.59
C GLY A 39 1.84 -8.85 -4.41
N VAL A 40 1.06 -9.89 -4.14
CA VAL A 40 1.37 -10.83 -3.04
C VAL A 40 2.68 -11.56 -3.31
N ASP A 41 2.87 -12.05 -4.53
CA ASP A 41 4.09 -12.77 -4.90
C ASP A 41 5.33 -11.88 -4.78
N LEU A 42 5.21 -10.63 -5.23
CA LEU A 42 6.31 -9.68 -5.12
C LEU A 42 6.58 -9.29 -3.66
N PHE A 43 5.52 -9.16 -2.84
CA PHE A 43 5.67 -8.94 -1.40
C PHE A 43 6.52 -10.04 -0.76
N LYS A 44 6.28 -11.29 -1.13
CA LYS A 44 7.08 -12.42 -0.61
C LYS A 44 8.57 -12.28 -0.97
N GLN A 45 8.85 -11.82 -2.18
CA GLN A 45 10.22 -11.70 -2.68
C GLN A 45 10.99 -10.56 -2.06
N ILE A 46 10.39 -9.37 -2.00
CA ILE A 46 11.12 -8.16 -1.63
C ILE A 46 10.88 -7.71 -0.19
N ARG A 47 9.80 -8.14 0.45
CA ARG A 47 9.44 -7.76 1.81
C ARG A 47 9.55 -6.26 2.03
N PRO A 48 8.71 -5.46 1.32
CA PRO A 48 8.76 -4.00 1.44
C PRO A 48 8.30 -3.56 2.82
N GLU A 49 8.84 -2.45 3.31
CA GLU A 49 8.40 -1.88 4.59
C GLU A 49 7.03 -1.21 4.47
N LEU A 50 6.63 -0.83 3.26
CA LEU A 50 5.33 -0.20 3.02
C LEU A 50 4.76 -0.69 1.70
N THR A 51 3.46 -1.00 1.69
CA THR A 51 2.72 -1.36 0.47
C THR A 51 1.52 -0.43 0.34
N PHE A 52 1.40 0.21 -0.82
CA PHE A 52 0.17 0.90 -1.22
C PHE A 52 -0.65 -0.06 -2.08
N MET A 53 -1.91 -0.28 -1.70
CA MET A 53 -2.76 -1.30 -2.31
C MET A 53 -4.08 -0.70 -2.79
N ASP A 54 -4.38 -0.86 -4.09
CA ASP A 54 -5.70 -0.55 -4.62
C ASP A 54 -6.69 -1.65 -4.23
N LEU A 55 -7.98 -1.33 -4.13
CA LEU A 55 -9.01 -2.32 -3.79
C LEU A 55 -9.59 -3.04 -5.00
N THR A 56 -9.72 -2.35 -6.12
CA THR A 56 -10.38 -2.90 -7.32
C THR A 56 -9.35 -3.30 -8.35
N MET A 57 -9.11 -4.60 -8.48
CA MET A 57 -8.13 -5.16 -9.43
C MET A 57 -8.63 -6.50 -9.96
N PRO A 58 -8.20 -6.91 -11.18
CA PRO A 58 -8.51 -8.24 -11.69
C PRO A 58 -7.69 -9.32 -10.99
N VAL A 59 -8.05 -10.57 -11.19
CA VAL A 59 -7.40 -11.79 -10.68
C VAL A 59 -7.53 -11.91 -9.16
N MET A 60 -7.02 -10.94 -8.42
CA MET A 60 -7.11 -10.88 -6.97
C MET A 60 -7.30 -9.42 -6.57
N ASN A 61 -8.42 -9.09 -5.94
CA ASN A 61 -8.68 -7.71 -5.52
C ASN A 61 -7.86 -7.32 -4.28
N GLY A 62 -7.91 -6.05 -3.91
CA GLY A 62 -7.09 -5.53 -2.82
C GLY A 62 -7.44 -6.09 -1.45
N PHE A 63 -8.70 -6.44 -1.19
CA PHE A 63 -9.09 -7.08 0.07
C PHE A 63 -8.45 -8.46 0.20
N GLU A 64 -8.51 -9.24 -0.88
CA GLU A 64 -7.91 -10.58 -0.92
C GLU A 64 -6.39 -10.51 -0.78
N ALA A 65 -5.77 -9.59 -1.50
CA ALA A 65 -4.32 -9.40 -1.43
C ALA A 65 -3.87 -8.95 -0.03
N LEU A 66 -4.60 -8.02 0.58
CA LEU A 66 -4.34 -7.58 1.95
C LEU A 66 -4.40 -8.75 2.93
N GLU A 67 -5.46 -9.57 2.84
CA GLU A 67 -5.61 -10.73 3.71
C GLU A 67 -4.42 -11.69 3.57
N GLU A 68 -3.99 -11.95 2.33
CA GLU A 68 -2.84 -12.82 2.07
C GLU A 68 -1.54 -12.25 2.64
N ILE A 69 -1.31 -10.96 2.46
CA ILE A 69 -0.11 -10.29 2.97
C ILE A 69 -0.07 -10.34 4.51
N ILE A 70 -1.19 -10.06 5.16
CA ILE A 70 -1.27 -10.09 6.62
C ILE A 70 -1.07 -11.52 7.16
N LYS A 71 -1.52 -12.54 6.44
CA LYS A 71 -1.23 -13.94 6.81
C LYS A 71 0.25 -14.25 6.71
N LEU A 72 0.97 -13.65 5.75
CA LEU A 72 2.41 -13.84 5.59
C LEU A 72 3.21 -13.07 6.64
N ASP A 73 2.72 -11.90 7.03
CA ASP A 73 3.37 -11.02 7.98
C ASP A 73 2.30 -10.15 8.65
N ALA A 74 1.93 -10.53 9.87
CA ALA A 74 0.89 -9.82 10.63
C ALA A 74 1.28 -8.36 10.95
N SER A 75 2.55 -8.02 10.84
CA SER A 75 3.05 -6.66 11.11
C SER A 75 3.25 -5.84 9.82
N ALA A 76 2.85 -6.38 8.66
CA ALA A 76 2.99 -5.68 7.38
C ALA A 76 2.26 -4.34 7.40
N MET A 77 2.90 -3.32 6.85
CA MET A 77 2.33 -1.98 6.75
C MET A 77 1.70 -1.82 5.37
N VAL A 78 0.38 -1.94 5.31
CA VAL A 78 -0.38 -1.79 4.06
C VAL A 78 -1.28 -0.57 4.18
N VAL A 79 -1.10 0.38 3.27
CA VAL A 79 -1.95 1.56 3.14
C VAL A 79 -2.82 1.36 1.90
N ILE A 80 -4.13 1.32 2.10
CA ILE A 80 -5.07 1.20 0.99
C ILE A 80 -5.18 2.56 0.30
N ALA A 81 -5.09 2.56 -1.03
CA ALA A 81 -5.31 3.76 -1.85
C ALA A 81 -6.50 3.47 -2.78
N THR A 82 -7.64 4.10 -2.54
CA THR A 82 -8.88 3.78 -3.24
C THR A 82 -9.72 5.02 -3.53
N ALA A 83 -10.47 4.95 -4.63
CA ALA A 83 -11.52 5.93 -4.92
C ALA A 83 -12.80 5.64 -4.12
N ASP A 84 -12.97 4.41 -3.64
CA ASP A 84 -14.12 3.99 -2.85
C ASP A 84 -13.87 4.29 -1.37
N ILE A 85 -14.44 5.40 -0.91
CA ILE A 85 -14.30 5.86 0.49
C ILE A 85 -15.55 5.57 1.32
N GLN A 86 -16.39 4.61 0.88
CA GLN A 86 -17.55 4.21 1.66
C GLN A 86 -17.10 3.61 2.99
N VAL A 87 -17.88 3.89 4.04
CA VAL A 87 -17.57 3.44 5.40
C VAL A 87 -17.34 1.93 5.46
N ARG A 88 -18.16 1.14 4.74
CA ARG A 88 -18.02 -0.32 4.73
C ARG A 88 -16.69 -0.79 4.17
N ALA A 89 -16.25 -0.16 3.07
CA ALA A 89 -14.98 -0.55 2.44
C ALA A 89 -13.80 -0.21 3.35
N ILE A 90 -13.83 0.96 3.97
CA ILE A 90 -12.79 1.41 4.91
C ILE A 90 -12.77 0.48 6.12
N ALA A 91 -13.93 0.19 6.71
CA ALA A 91 -14.03 -0.70 7.87
C ALA A 91 -13.51 -2.10 7.55
N ARG A 92 -13.89 -2.65 6.38
CA ARG A 92 -13.42 -3.97 5.96
C ARG A 92 -11.90 -4.00 5.79
N ALA A 93 -11.31 -2.95 5.20
CA ALA A 93 -9.87 -2.86 5.04
C ALA A 93 -9.16 -2.87 6.39
N HIS A 94 -9.64 -2.08 7.36
CA HIS A 94 -9.07 -2.08 8.70
C HIS A 94 -9.22 -3.43 9.39
N ASP A 95 -10.39 -4.06 9.28
CA ASP A 95 -10.63 -5.38 9.88
C ASP A 95 -9.68 -6.44 9.31
N LEU A 96 -9.29 -6.31 8.05
CA LEU A 96 -8.35 -7.23 7.40
C LEU A 96 -6.88 -6.89 7.70
N GLY A 97 -6.62 -5.80 8.39
CA GLY A 97 -5.28 -5.46 8.85
C GLY A 97 -4.61 -4.30 8.14
N ALA A 98 -5.35 -3.50 7.36
CA ALA A 98 -4.78 -2.30 6.75
C ALA A 98 -4.36 -1.31 7.84
N PHE A 99 -3.20 -0.70 7.66
CA PHE A 99 -2.71 0.31 8.58
C PHE A 99 -3.51 1.61 8.45
N SER A 100 -3.77 2.04 7.21
CA SER A 100 -4.59 3.22 6.94
C SER A 100 -5.16 3.18 5.53
N VAL A 101 -6.02 4.14 5.22
CA VAL A 101 -6.66 4.28 3.90
C VAL A 101 -6.49 5.72 3.43
N ILE A 102 -6.05 5.90 2.20
CA ILE A 102 -6.00 7.22 1.56
C ILE A 102 -6.91 7.23 0.34
N LYS A 103 -7.44 8.41 0.01
CA LYS A 103 -8.35 8.59 -1.10
C LYS A 103 -7.59 8.83 -2.41
N LYS A 104 -8.04 8.19 -3.50
CA LYS A 104 -7.56 8.49 -4.85
C LYS A 104 -8.34 9.67 -5.44
N PRO A 105 -7.72 10.49 -6.28
CA PRO A 105 -6.30 10.45 -6.65
C PRO A 105 -5.42 10.87 -5.48
N PRO A 106 -4.25 10.24 -5.31
CA PRO A 106 -3.35 10.61 -4.21
C PRO A 106 -2.75 11.99 -4.45
N THR A 107 -2.39 12.66 -3.36
CA THR A 107 -1.70 13.94 -3.39
C THR A 107 -0.33 13.78 -2.71
N LYS A 108 0.59 14.68 -2.98
CA LYS A 108 1.88 14.68 -2.30
C LYS A 108 1.69 14.77 -0.79
N GLU A 109 0.71 15.57 -0.34
CA GLU A 109 0.43 15.76 1.08
C GLU A 109 -0.08 14.49 1.74
N ASN A 110 -1.10 13.81 1.15
CA ASN A 110 -1.65 12.62 1.82
C ASN A 110 -0.72 11.41 1.72
N VAL A 111 0.07 11.30 0.66
CA VAL A 111 1.09 10.24 0.55
C VAL A 111 2.22 10.48 1.55
N ALA A 112 2.71 11.72 1.66
CA ALA A 112 3.76 12.05 2.63
C ALA A 112 3.28 11.82 4.06
N ALA A 113 2.02 12.17 4.36
CA ALA A 113 1.44 11.91 5.69
C ALA A 113 1.37 10.43 5.99
N ALA A 114 0.93 9.61 5.02
CA ALA A 114 0.86 8.15 5.19
C ALA A 114 2.25 7.55 5.44
N ILE A 115 3.25 7.99 4.67
CA ILE A 115 4.63 7.53 4.85
C ILE A 115 5.14 7.91 6.24
N ALA A 116 4.90 9.14 6.69
CA ALA A 116 5.32 9.60 8.02
C ALA A 116 4.68 8.78 9.13
N GLU A 117 3.38 8.46 9.01
CA GLU A 117 2.68 7.62 9.98
C GLU A 117 3.26 6.21 10.03
N VAL A 118 3.59 5.62 8.88
CA VAL A 118 4.23 4.30 8.82
C VAL A 118 5.62 4.35 9.44
N GLU A 119 6.41 5.38 9.15
CA GLU A 119 7.74 5.54 9.74
C GLU A 119 7.67 5.67 11.25
N ASN A 120 6.71 6.43 11.77
CA ASN A 120 6.50 6.55 13.21
C ASN A 120 6.13 5.21 13.85
N GLU A 121 5.27 4.45 13.19
CA GLU A 121 4.89 3.12 13.69
C GLU A 121 6.10 2.18 13.72
N LEU A 122 6.89 2.15 12.66
CA LEU A 122 8.07 1.30 12.57
C LEU A 122 9.13 1.71 13.61
N ALA A 123 9.31 3.01 13.84
CA ALA A 123 10.23 3.52 14.86
C ALA A 123 9.80 3.10 16.27
N GLY A 124 8.48 3.09 16.53
CA GLY A 124 7.92 2.67 17.80
C GLY A 124 8.10 1.18 18.11
N ARG A 125 8.31 0.36 17.07
CA ARG A 125 8.56 -1.08 17.22
C ARG A 125 10.01 -1.40 17.58
N GLY A 126 10.85 -0.43 17.33
CA GLY A 126 12.29 -0.41 17.42
C GLY A 126 12.95 -1.14 18.34
#